data_64dc8ab87ddb5e87c1a30bf67dc693e0
#
_entry.id   64dc8ab87ddb5e87c1a30bf67dc693e0
#
_cell.length_a   1.000
_cell.length_b   1.000
_cell.length_c   1.000
_cell.angle_alpha   90.00
_cell.angle_beta   90.00
_cell.angle_gamma   90.00
#
_symmetry.space_group_name_H-M   'P 1'
#
loop_
_entity.id
_entity.type
_entity.pdbx_description
1 polymer ?
#
loop_
_entity_poly.entity_id
_entity_poly.type
_entity_poly.pdbx_seq_one_letter_code
_entity_poly.pdbx_strand_id
1 'polypeptide(L)'
;MASKKGVGSTKNGRDSESKRLGVKRYAGEAVISGNILVRQRGTKVHPGFNVMIGKDDTLFAVANGTVEFYVSKGRKYIGVRAA
;
A
#
# COMPACT_ATOMS: atom_id res chain seq x y z
N MET A 1 0.80 -16.38 7.64
CA MET A 1 0.82 -15.36 7.54
C MET A 1 0.98 -14.90 7.60
N ALA A 2 0.71 -15.29 7.51
CA ALA A 2 0.69 -14.24 7.43
C ALA A 2 0.83 -13.77 7.67
N SER A 3 0.57 -14.01 7.67
CA SER A 3 0.60 -13.03 7.80
C SER A 3 0.94 -12.73 8.16
N LYS A 4 0.88 -13.12 8.30
CA LYS A 4 1.12 -12.33 8.50
C LYS A 4 1.61 -11.82 8.79
N LYS A 5 1.62 -12.29 8.84
CA LYS A 5 2.01 -11.41 8.97
C LYS A 5 2.38 -10.76 9.06
N GLY A 6 2.34 -11.19 9.00
CA GLY A 6 2.51 -9.99 8.95
C GLY A 6 2.92 -9.66 9.20
N VAL A 7 2.80 -9.86 9.24
CA VAL A 7 2.98 -8.91 9.50
C VAL A 7 3.38 -8.39 9.84
N GLY A 8 3.36 -8.56 10.02
CA GLY A 8 3.52 -7.56 10.35
C GLY A 8 3.82 -7.29 10.88
N SER A 9 3.65 -7.32 10.86
CA SER A 9 3.77 -6.63 11.36
C SER A 9 4.02 -6.38 12.03
N THR A 10 4.03 -6.52 12.13
CA THR A 10 4.19 -5.97 12.75
C THR A 10 4.77 -5.79 13.48
N LYS A 11 4.99 -5.72 13.83
CA LYS A 11 5.40 -5.38 14.48
C LYS A 11 5.97 -4.64 14.77
N ASN A 12 5.97 -4.33 14.90
CA ASN A 12 6.30 -3.40 15.25
C ASN A 12 6.39 -2.53 15.54
N GLY A 13 6.40 -2.21 15.73
CA GLY A 13 6.34 -1.20 16.05
C GLY A 13 5.93 -0.80 17.05
N ARG A 14 5.96 -0.88 17.56
CA ARG A 14 5.54 -0.38 18.38
C ARG A 14 5.61 0.77 18.85
N ASP A 15 5.72 1.17 18.74
CA ASP A 15 5.68 2.38 19.30
C ASP A 15 4.29 2.90 19.20
N SER A 16 3.80 3.30 20.26
CA SER A 16 2.43 3.69 20.33
C SER A 16 2.19 4.89 19.51
N GLU A 17 3.15 5.75 19.41
CA GLU A 17 2.95 6.82 18.55
C GLU A 17 3.28 6.42 17.17
N SER A 18 3.46 5.19 16.95
CA SER A 18 3.66 4.73 15.61
C SER A 18 2.51 5.22 14.79
N LYS A 19 2.80 5.73 13.65
CA LYS A 19 1.79 6.16 12.72
C LYS A 19 1.23 4.98 11.95
N ARG A 20 1.62 3.78 12.32
CA ARG A 20 1.22 2.56 11.64
C ARG A 20 1.53 2.66 10.17
N LEU A 21 2.73 3.09 9.87
CA LEU A 21 3.17 3.25 8.49
C LEU A 21 3.47 1.89 7.89
N GLY A 22 3.56 1.85 6.56
CA GLY A 22 3.95 0.67 5.85
C GLY A 22 2.89 0.22 4.87
N VAL A 23 3.18 -0.89 4.21
CA VAL A 23 2.30 -1.48 3.23
C VAL A 23 1.14 -2.15 3.97
N LYS A 24 -0.08 -1.86 3.54
CA LYS A 24 -1.28 -2.42 4.15
C LYS A 24 -1.89 -3.52 3.31
N ARG A 25 -1.64 -3.50 2.01
CA ARG A 25 -2.12 -4.55 1.11
C ARG A 25 -0.97 -5.01 0.25
N TYR A 26 -0.80 -6.30 0.14
CA TYR A 26 0.35 -6.88 -0.53
C TYR A 26 0.00 -7.33 -1.94
N ALA A 27 1.02 -7.60 -2.72
CA ALA A 27 0.83 -8.04 -4.09
C ALA A 27 -0.06 -9.27 -4.12
N GLY A 28 -1.02 -9.27 -5.03
CA GLY A 28 -1.94 -10.39 -5.18
C GLY A 28 -3.20 -10.29 -4.36
N GLU A 29 -3.28 -9.33 -3.43
CA GLU A 29 -4.49 -9.20 -2.62
C GLU A 29 -5.60 -8.52 -3.40
N ALA A 30 -6.81 -8.99 -3.19
CA ALA A 30 -7.99 -8.37 -3.77
C ALA A 30 -8.36 -7.16 -2.92
N VAL A 31 -8.64 -6.04 -3.57
CA VAL A 31 -9.00 -4.81 -2.88
C VAL A 31 -10.20 -4.19 -3.57
N ILE A 32 -10.86 -3.30 -2.85
CA ILE A 32 -11.96 -2.53 -3.41
C ILE A 32 -11.59 -1.06 -3.39
N SER A 33 -12.29 -0.28 -4.19
CA SER A 33 -12.06 1.15 -4.25
C SER A 33 -12.20 1.75 -2.85
N GLY A 34 -11.24 2.59 -2.49
CA GLY A 34 -11.19 3.21 -1.18
C GLY A 34 -10.26 2.53 -0.19
N ASN A 35 -9.83 1.30 -0.46
CA ASN A 35 -8.92 0.61 0.44
C ASN A 35 -7.58 1.34 0.50
N ILE A 36 -7.05 1.47 1.71
CA ILE A 36 -5.72 2.03 1.90
C ILE A 36 -4.71 0.95 1.55
N LEU A 37 -3.75 1.31 0.71
CA LEU A 37 -2.73 0.38 0.24
C LEU A 37 -1.40 0.58 0.96
N VAL A 38 -1.00 1.83 1.15
CA VAL A 38 0.28 2.15 1.78
C VAL A 38 0.11 3.41 2.60
N ARG A 39 0.64 3.38 3.82
CA ARG A 39 0.79 4.59 4.62
C ARG A 39 2.27 4.88 4.72
N GLN A 40 2.66 6.11 4.45
CA GLN A 40 4.07 6.45 4.38
C GLN A 40 4.29 7.92 4.67
N ARG A 41 5.53 8.23 5.00
CA ARG A 41 6.00 9.60 5.06
C ARG A 41 6.86 9.82 3.83
N GLY A 42 6.45 10.76 2.98
CA GLY A 42 7.09 10.93 1.70
C GLY A 42 6.66 9.84 0.73
N THR A 43 7.03 10.00 -0.50
CA THR A 43 6.57 9.11 -1.56
C THR A 43 7.62 8.04 -1.83
N LYS A 44 7.74 7.10 -0.89
CA LYS A 44 8.64 5.96 -1.09
C LYS A 44 8.07 5.00 -2.12
N VAL A 45 6.74 4.87 -2.13
CA VAL A 45 6.04 4.12 -3.15
C VAL A 45 5.14 5.12 -3.85
N HIS A 46 5.13 5.09 -5.16
CA HIS A 46 4.36 6.03 -5.96
C HIS A 46 3.03 5.44 -6.39
N PRO A 47 2.02 6.26 -6.62
CA PRO A 47 0.73 5.75 -7.09
C PRO A 47 0.84 5.32 -8.54
N GLY A 48 0.47 4.09 -8.80
CA GLY A 48 0.42 3.55 -10.14
C GLY A 48 -0.99 3.61 -10.69
N PHE A 49 -1.30 2.67 -11.59
CA PHE A 49 -2.63 2.67 -12.20
C PHE A 49 -3.68 2.36 -11.14
N ASN A 50 -4.82 3.07 -11.22
CA ASN A 50 -5.97 2.90 -10.34
C ASN A 50 -5.62 3.15 -8.87
N VAL A 51 -4.63 4.00 -8.60
CA VAL A 51 -4.22 4.37 -7.25
C VAL A 51 -4.03 5.87 -7.22
N MET A 52 -4.45 6.49 -6.13
CA MET A 52 -4.26 7.91 -5.93
C MET A 52 -3.56 8.15 -4.61
N ILE A 53 -3.03 9.36 -4.44
CA ILE A 53 -2.28 9.72 -3.26
C ILE A 53 -3.02 10.81 -2.50
N GLY A 54 -3.10 10.64 -1.19
CA GLY A 54 -3.72 11.63 -0.33
C GLY A 54 -2.72 12.67 0.14
N LYS A 55 -3.20 13.61 0.95
CA LYS A 55 -2.36 14.71 1.42
C LYS A 55 -1.19 14.24 2.27
N ASP A 56 -1.37 13.16 2.99
CA ASP A 56 -0.35 12.65 3.90
C ASP A 56 0.45 11.53 3.26
N ASP A 57 0.48 11.49 1.93
CA ASP A 57 1.21 10.49 1.15
C ASP A 57 0.61 9.09 1.25
N THR A 58 -0.59 8.96 1.78
CA THR A 58 -1.30 7.69 1.82
C THR A 58 -1.75 7.32 0.42
N LEU A 59 -1.49 6.08 0.02
CA LEU A 59 -1.93 5.58 -1.28
C LEU A 59 -3.19 4.73 -1.08
N PHE A 60 -4.17 4.96 -1.94
CA PHE A 60 -5.43 4.24 -1.82
C PHE A 60 -5.96 3.85 -3.19
N ALA A 61 -6.68 2.75 -3.22
CA ALA A 61 -7.24 2.22 -4.46
C ALA A 61 -8.42 3.06 -4.91
N VAL A 62 -8.55 3.26 -6.22
CA VAL A 62 -9.72 3.93 -6.78
C VAL A 62 -10.47 2.99 -7.73
N ALA A 63 -10.18 1.70 -7.66
CA ALA A 63 -10.87 0.69 -8.44
C ALA A 63 -10.80 -0.62 -7.68
N ASN A 64 -11.73 -1.51 -7.98
CA ASN A 64 -11.70 -2.86 -7.43
C ASN A 64 -10.74 -3.69 -8.28
N GLY A 65 -9.95 -4.53 -7.63
CA GLY A 65 -9.05 -5.36 -8.38
C GLY A 65 -8.00 -5.99 -7.50
N THR A 66 -6.84 -6.26 -8.07
CA THR A 66 -5.76 -6.97 -7.42
C THR A 66 -4.54 -6.06 -7.33
N VAL A 67 -3.92 -6.04 -6.15
CA VAL A 67 -2.73 -5.21 -5.91
C VAL A 67 -1.55 -5.76 -6.68
N GLU A 68 -0.80 -4.85 -7.28
CA GLU A 68 0.39 -5.21 -8.03
C GLU A 68 1.47 -4.17 -7.76
N PHE A 69 2.69 -4.64 -7.45
CA PHE A 69 3.83 -3.74 -7.31
C PHE A 69 4.70 -3.85 -8.55
N TYR A 70 5.28 -2.73 -8.96
CA TYR A 70 6.19 -2.74 -10.09
C TYR A 70 7.17 -1.59 -9.97
N VAL A 71 8.26 -1.69 -10.73
CA VAL A 71 9.31 -0.68 -10.75
C VAL A 71 9.34 -0.07 -12.14
N SER A 72 9.40 1.24 -12.20
CA SER A 72 9.49 1.95 -13.46
C SER A 72 10.37 3.16 -13.26
N LYS A 73 11.36 3.34 -14.14
CA LYS A 73 12.27 4.48 -14.09
C LYS A 73 12.92 4.64 -12.72
N GLY A 74 13.26 3.52 -12.10
CA GLY A 74 13.94 3.54 -10.81
C GLY A 74 13.05 3.82 -9.62
N ARG A 75 11.75 3.85 -9.81
CA ARG A 75 10.79 4.12 -8.73
C ARG A 75 9.87 2.93 -8.54
N LYS A 76 9.48 2.72 -7.29
CA LYS A 76 8.55 1.66 -6.97
C LYS A 76 7.13 2.20 -7.02
N TYR A 77 6.26 1.47 -7.68
CA TYR A 77 4.86 1.84 -7.82
C TYR A 77 3.97 0.74 -7.27
N ILE A 78 2.80 1.12 -6.81
CA ILE A 78 1.76 0.17 -6.47
C ILE A 78 0.55 0.51 -7.32
N GLY A 79 -0.04 -0.50 -7.93
CA GLY A 79 -1.23 -0.32 -8.76
C GLY A 79 -2.27 -1.34 -8.40
N VAL A 80 -3.48 -1.12 -8.91
CA VAL A 80 -4.58 -2.07 -8.76
C VAL A 80 -5.00 -2.48 -10.16
N ARG A 81 -4.80 -3.76 -10.47
CA ARG A 81 -5.20 -4.28 -11.75
C ARG A 81 -6.69 -4.59 -11.68
N ALA A 82 -7.47 -3.85 -12.43
CA ALA A 82 -8.92 -3.99 -12.39
C ALA A 82 -9.34 -5.40 -12.79
N ALA A 83 -10.36 -5.87 -12.12
CA ALA A 83 -10.88 -7.21 -12.36
C ALA A 83 -11.57 -7.28 -13.73
#